data_f2ae416a611b7d9da9c870abe967ad86
#
_entry.id   f2ae416a611b7d9da9c870abe967ad86
#
_cell.length_a   1.000
_cell.length_b   1.000
_cell.length_c   1.000
_cell.angle_alpha   90.00
_cell.angle_beta   90.00
_cell.angle_gamma   90.00
#
_symmetry.space_group_name_H-M   'P 1'
#
loop_
_entity.id
_entity.type
_entity.pdbx_description
1 polymer ?
#
loop_
_entity_poly.entity_id
_entity_poly.type
_entity_poly.pdbx_seq_one_letter_code
_entity_poly.pdbx_strand_id
1 'polypeptide(L)'
;MKDIGEPAGRGIARYIGIELREIEGTGGVVVQGRAPAAAHLRGPDGGVRAGALLTMLDSVGGLCGGLAALPDGWVVSTNLSARAIELTHVGPLRIDSRVLRQGRTSVLTAVEIHDEGAGDALVVDGVLTSAILVPESGPPEWIRPLVLEAGDPPPEPVPDLPEWLGAKPVDASTIEMALAESLRNPWGILHGGAVASLIDVAAEHVSGGITADVVLHFLAPNRVGPVRAEARAIGTRADGTVLRVEVRDHGADRVTALAVVTARNAE
;
A
#
# COMPACT_ATOMS: atom_id res chain seq x y z
N MET A 1 -4.40 21.76 23.60
CA MET A 1 -4.43 20.45 22.94
C MET A 1 -5.18 20.67 21.65
N LYS A 2 -4.51 20.90 20.51
CA LYS A 2 -5.19 20.95 19.23
C LYS A 2 -5.74 19.54 19.00
N ASP A 3 -7.05 19.47 18.85
CA ASP A 3 -7.74 18.30 18.35
C ASP A 3 -7.10 17.96 16.98
N ILE A 4 -6.20 17.00 16.98
CA ILE A 4 -5.75 16.39 15.74
C ILE A 4 -6.94 15.57 15.30
N GLY A 5 -7.84 16.25 14.56
CA GLY A 5 -8.93 15.60 13.86
C GLY A 5 -8.42 14.31 13.23
N GLU A 6 -9.25 13.29 13.03
CA GLU A 6 -8.84 11.98 12.50
C GLU A 6 -7.68 12.15 11.50
N PRO A 7 -6.50 11.59 11.76
CA PRO A 7 -5.35 11.89 10.93
C PRO A 7 -5.70 11.53 9.49
N ALA A 8 -5.65 12.55 8.61
CA ALA A 8 -5.78 12.34 7.18
C ALA A 8 -4.87 11.17 6.80
N GLY A 9 -5.39 10.19 6.07
CA GLY A 9 -4.65 8.98 5.71
C GLY A 9 -5.08 7.68 6.41
N ARG A 10 -5.96 7.73 7.40
CA ARG A 10 -6.55 6.50 7.96
C ARG A 10 -7.63 5.87 7.08
N GLY A 11 -8.13 6.55 6.06
CA GLY A 11 -9.23 6.04 5.25
C GLY A 11 -8.97 4.65 4.69
N ILE A 12 -7.89 4.46 3.94
CA ILE A 12 -7.57 3.15 3.35
C ILE A 12 -7.07 2.15 4.41
N ALA A 13 -6.28 2.57 5.40
CA ALA A 13 -5.82 1.71 6.48
C ALA A 13 -6.99 1.23 7.35
N ARG A 14 -7.97 2.12 7.64
CA ARG A 14 -9.19 1.78 8.34
C ARG A 14 -10.10 0.84 7.54
N TYR A 15 -10.23 1.09 6.22
CA TYR A 15 -10.98 0.20 5.34
C TYR A 15 -10.40 -1.22 5.33
N ILE A 16 -9.08 -1.36 5.33
CA ILE A 16 -8.39 -2.66 5.42
C ILE A 16 -8.47 -3.25 6.83
N GLY A 17 -8.63 -2.41 7.86
CA GLY A 17 -8.65 -2.83 9.26
C GLY A 17 -7.26 -3.07 9.83
N ILE A 18 -6.26 -2.23 9.47
CA ILE A 18 -4.88 -2.37 9.93
C ILE A 18 -4.75 -1.81 11.35
N GLU A 19 -4.32 -2.65 12.29
CA GLU A 19 -3.80 -2.27 13.59
C GLU A 19 -2.28 -2.16 13.52
N LEU A 20 -1.68 -1.20 14.21
CA LEU A 20 -0.25 -0.94 14.16
C LEU A 20 0.30 -0.73 15.56
N ARG A 21 1.48 -1.30 15.84
CA ARG A 21 2.21 -1.07 17.08
C ARG A 21 3.72 -1.01 16.86
N GLU A 22 4.36 -0.12 17.56
CA GLU A 22 5.81 -0.10 17.67
C GLU A 22 6.28 -1.15 18.69
N ILE A 23 7.29 -1.93 18.34
CA ILE A 23 7.86 -2.97 19.21
C ILE A 23 9.13 -2.42 19.87
N GLU A 24 9.10 -2.33 21.19
CA GLU A 24 10.24 -1.87 22.00
C GLU A 24 11.32 -2.94 22.18
N GLY A 25 12.54 -2.50 22.55
CA GLY A 25 13.63 -3.40 22.99
C GLY A 25 14.34 -4.14 21.86
N THR A 26 14.09 -3.80 20.60
CA THR A 26 14.65 -4.50 19.42
C THR A 26 16.00 -3.93 18.93
N GLY A 27 16.52 -2.88 19.59
CA GLY A 27 17.76 -2.21 19.17
C GLY A 27 17.62 -1.30 17.94
N GLY A 28 16.41 -1.15 17.43
CA GLY A 28 16.05 -0.29 16.29
C GLY A 28 14.54 -0.10 16.21
N VAL A 29 14.06 0.65 15.21
CA VAL A 29 12.63 0.81 14.99
C VAL A 29 12.07 -0.42 14.31
N VAL A 30 11.11 -1.06 14.97
CA VAL A 30 10.32 -2.18 14.46
C VAL A 30 8.84 -1.84 14.63
N VAL A 31 8.06 -2.03 13.57
CA VAL A 31 6.61 -1.85 13.60
C VAL A 31 5.95 -3.14 13.18
N GLN A 32 4.97 -3.57 13.96
CA GLN A 32 4.13 -4.71 13.63
C GLN A 32 2.73 -4.23 13.32
N GLY A 33 2.19 -4.71 12.21
CA GLY A 33 0.80 -4.56 11.83
C GLY A 33 0.03 -5.86 11.99
N ARG A 34 -1.30 -5.77 12.10
CA ARG A 34 -2.20 -6.90 12.00
C ARG A 34 -3.45 -6.47 11.23
N ALA A 35 -3.93 -7.31 10.31
CA ALA A 35 -5.10 -7.03 9.50
C ALA A 35 -5.93 -8.31 9.29
N PRO A 36 -7.28 -8.20 9.16
CA PRO A 36 -8.11 -9.36 8.82
C PRO A 36 -7.94 -9.75 7.35
N ALA A 37 -8.09 -11.04 7.01
CA ALA A 37 -8.31 -11.49 5.64
C ALA A 37 -9.81 -11.46 5.31
N ALA A 38 -10.43 -10.28 5.46
CA ALA A 38 -11.87 -10.08 5.35
C ALA A 38 -12.39 -10.28 3.91
N ALA A 39 -13.68 -10.59 3.77
CA ALA A 39 -14.30 -10.90 2.48
C ALA A 39 -14.17 -9.76 1.46
N HIS A 40 -14.33 -8.50 1.89
CA HIS A 40 -14.23 -7.32 1.03
C HIS A 40 -12.80 -7.03 0.51
N LEU A 41 -11.78 -7.66 1.11
CA LEU A 41 -10.38 -7.55 0.68
C LEU A 41 -9.98 -8.64 -0.30
N ARG A 42 -10.87 -9.62 -0.58
CA ARG A 42 -10.53 -10.77 -1.42
C ARG A 42 -10.71 -10.46 -2.90
N GLY A 43 -9.85 -11.08 -3.70
CA GLY A 43 -9.91 -11.08 -5.15
C GLY A 43 -10.78 -12.21 -5.71
N PRO A 44 -10.87 -12.33 -7.04
CA PRO A 44 -11.65 -13.37 -7.72
C PRO A 44 -11.22 -14.80 -7.40
N ASP A 45 -9.95 -14.98 -7.04
CA ASP A 45 -9.35 -16.26 -6.64
C ASP A 45 -9.65 -16.65 -5.18
N GLY A 46 -10.31 -15.76 -4.42
CA GLY A 46 -10.58 -15.93 -3.00
C GLY A 46 -9.42 -15.59 -2.06
N GLY A 47 -8.22 -15.28 -2.58
CA GLY A 47 -7.10 -14.73 -1.82
C GLY A 47 -7.29 -13.25 -1.50
N VAL A 48 -6.55 -12.71 -0.53
CA VAL A 48 -6.51 -11.25 -0.29
C VAL A 48 -5.85 -10.59 -1.48
N ARG A 49 -6.51 -9.59 -2.07
CA ARG A 49 -6.00 -8.85 -3.24
C ARG A 49 -4.60 -8.30 -3.00
N ALA A 50 -3.77 -8.36 -4.01
CA ALA A 50 -2.43 -7.77 -3.95
C ALA A 50 -2.47 -6.28 -3.60
N GLY A 51 -3.43 -5.51 -4.09
CA GLY A 51 -3.62 -4.10 -3.73
C GLY A 51 -3.80 -3.88 -2.23
N ALA A 52 -4.54 -4.75 -1.55
CA ALA A 52 -4.67 -4.70 -0.09
C ALA A 52 -3.36 -5.06 0.62
N LEU A 53 -2.67 -6.13 0.17
CA LEU A 53 -1.37 -6.54 0.72
C LEU A 53 -0.30 -5.46 0.53
N LEU A 54 -0.24 -4.83 -0.65
CA LEU A 54 0.67 -3.71 -0.94
C LEU A 54 0.35 -2.47 -0.10
N THR A 55 -0.93 -2.25 0.21
CA THR A 55 -1.34 -1.16 1.13
C THR A 55 -0.90 -1.45 2.57
N MET A 56 -1.01 -2.69 3.03
CA MET A 56 -0.47 -3.12 4.33
C MET A 56 1.05 -2.90 4.38
N LEU A 57 1.77 -3.30 3.32
CA LEU A 57 3.21 -3.11 3.20
C LEU A 57 3.60 -1.63 3.23
N ASP A 58 2.95 -0.78 2.43
CA ASP A 58 3.21 0.67 2.38
C ASP A 58 2.91 1.35 3.73
N SER A 59 1.80 0.98 4.38
CA SER A 59 1.38 1.57 5.65
C SER A 59 2.32 1.21 6.80
N VAL A 60 2.65 -0.08 6.96
CA VAL A 60 3.48 -0.57 8.07
C VAL A 60 4.94 -0.19 7.84
N GLY A 61 5.45 -0.40 6.61
CA GLY A 61 6.80 -0.03 6.22
C GLY A 61 7.04 1.48 6.24
N GLY A 62 6.06 2.26 5.77
CA GLY A 62 6.09 3.72 5.80
C GLY A 62 6.10 4.28 7.22
N LEU A 63 5.28 3.73 8.11
CA LEU A 63 5.30 4.11 9.53
C LEU A 63 6.63 3.76 10.18
N CYS A 64 7.17 2.57 9.95
CA CYS A 64 8.47 2.14 10.46
C CYS A 64 9.58 3.11 10.02
N GLY A 65 9.61 3.46 8.72
CA GLY A 65 10.55 4.44 8.18
C GLY A 65 10.35 5.84 8.73
N GLY A 66 9.09 6.26 8.95
CA GLY A 66 8.74 7.54 9.53
C GLY A 66 9.22 7.66 10.98
N LEU A 67 8.96 6.66 11.81
CA LEU A 67 9.44 6.64 13.20
C LEU A 67 10.97 6.65 13.30
N ALA A 68 11.65 6.01 12.34
CA ALA A 68 13.10 6.05 12.27
C ALA A 68 13.63 7.45 11.86
N ALA A 69 12.89 8.21 11.05
CA ALA A 69 13.28 9.56 10.62
C ALA A 69 13.06 10.64 11.68
N LEU A 70 12.29 10.35 12.73
CA LEU A 70 12.07 11.30 13.84
C LEU A 70 13.33 11.53 14.66
N PRO A 71 13.53 12.70 15.27
CA PRO A 71 12.68 13.90 15.19
C PRO A 71 12.98 14.81 14.00
N ASP A 72 13.94 14.44 13.14
CA ASP A 72 14.52 15.35 12.13
C ASP A 72 13.65 15.49 10.87
N GLY A 73 12.73 14.55 10.63
CA GLY A 73 11.91 14.55 9.43
C GLY A 73 10.77 13.54 9.49
N TRP A 74 10.08 13.41 8.38
CA TRP A 74 9.07 12.40 8.09
C TRP A 74 9.28 11.85 6.69
N VAL A 75 8.57 10.78 6.33
CA VAL A 75 8.86 10.08 5.07
C VAL A 75 7.70 10.10 4.08
N VAL A 76 8.07 9.95 2.80
CA VAL A 76 7.16 9.58 1.70
C VAL A 76 7.77 8.42 0.93
N SER A 77 6.93 7.46 0.53
CA SER A 77 7.35 6.29 -0.24
C SER A 77 7.87 6.72 -1.62
N THR A 78 9.01 6.16 -2.04
CA THR A 78 9.64 6.40 -3.36
C THR A 78 9.78 5.15 -4.20
N ASN A 79 9.91 3.98 -3.56
CA ASN A 79 9.96 2.70 -4.25
C ASN A 79 9.38 1.62 -3.33
N LEU A 80 8.57 0.74 -3.93
CA LEU A 80 8.00 -0.43 -3.28
C LEU A 80 8.26 -1.64 -4.17
N SER A 81 8.82 -2.70 -3.61
CA SER A 81 8.99 -3.98 -4.29
C SER A 81 8.42 -5.08 -3.39
N ALA A 82 7.54 -5.89 -3.93
CA ALA A 82 6.90 -6.99 -3.22
C ALA A 82 6.76 -8.22 -4.09
N ARG A 83 6.86 -9.38 -3.47
CA ARG A 83 6.66 -10.70 -4.06
C ARG A 83 5.65 -11.48 -3.24
N ALA A 84 4.58 -11.96 -3.87
CA ALA A 84 3.70 -12.93 -3.26
C ALA A 84 4.37 -14.31 -3.28
N ILE A 85 4.48 -14.91 -2.09
CA ILE A 85 4.95 -16.29 -1.90
C ILE A 85 3.74 -17.24 -2.04
N GLU A 86 2.63 -16.85 -1.37
CA GLU A 86 1.35 -17.53 -1.46
C GLU A 86 0.28 -16.57 -1.97
N LEU A 87 -0.68 -17.07 -2.72
CA LEU A 87 -1.78 -16.27 -3.28
C LEU A 87 -3.09 -16.45 -2.50
N THR A 88 -3.25 -17.56 -1.78
CA THR A 88 -4.42 -17.83 -0.96
C THR A 88 -4.13 -17.50 0.52
N HIS A 89 -5.10 -16.94 1.22
CA HIS A 89 -4.92 -16.47 2.59
C HIS A 89 -6.09 -16.87 3.48
N VAL A 90 -5.77 -17.36 4.68
CA VAL A 90 -6.74 -17.70 5.73
C VAL A 90 -6.97 -16.50 6.64
N GLY A 91 -5.89 -15.92 7.15
CA GLY A 91 -5.88 -14.78 8.06
C GLY A 91 -6.15 -15.12 9.54
N PRO A 92 -5.96 -14.19 10.45
CA PRO A 92 -5.50 -12.83 10.19
C PRO A 92 -4.06 -12.77 9.69
N LEU A 93 -3.72 -11.65 9.05
CA LEU A 93 -2.38 -11.39 8.53
C LEU A 93 -1.58 -10.57 9.54
N ARG A 94 -0.36 -10.99 9.85
CA ARG A 94 0.63 -10.23 10.60
C ARG A 94 1.62 -9.60 9.64
N ILE A 95 1.93 -8.33 9.84
CA ILE A 95 2.83 -7.55 9.00
C ILE A 95 3.99 -7.08 9.88
N ASP A 96 5.19 -7.58 9.63
CA ASP A 96 6.39 -7.22 10.38
C ASP A 96 7.28 -6.29 9.55
N SER A 97 7.62 -5.10 10.08
CA SER A 97 8.52 -4.17 9.42
C SER A 97 9.66 -3.75 10.31
N ARG A 98 10.87 -3.70 9.73
CA ARG A 98 12.08 -3.24 10.38
C ARG A 98 12.94 -2.40 9.45
N VAL A 99 13.68 -1.45 10.02
CA VAL A 99 14.64 -0.66 9.27
C VAL A 99 15.84 -1.53 8.87
N LEU A 100 16.12 -1.58 7.57
CA LEU A 100 17.35 -2.19 7.03
C LEU A 100 18.49 -1.17 6.96
N ARG A 101 18.15 0.05 6.57
CA ARG A 101 19.11 1.14 6.43
C ARG A 101 18.42 2.49 6.59
N GLN A 102 19.03 3.36 7.38
CA GLN A 102 18.70 4.77 7.44
C GLN A 102 19.89 5.58 6.94
N GLY A 103 19.65 6.41 5.93
CA GLY A 103 20.60 7.39 5.44
C GLY A 103 20.15 8.80 5.81
N ARG A 104 20.87 9.81 5.29
CA ARG A 104 20.52 11.22 5.52
C ARG A 104 19.23 11.64 4.79
N THR A 105 18.93 11.03 3.65
CA THR A 105 17.82 11.43 2.76
C THR A 105 16.82 10.32 2.51
N SER A 106 17.07 9.10 3.00
CA SER A 106 16.20 7.96 2.75
C SER A 106 16.27 6.92 3.85
N VAL A 107 15.18 6.17 4.01
CA VAL A 107 15.08 4.98 4.84
C VAL A 107 14.67 3.81 3.95
N LEU A 108 15.29 2.66 4.16
CA LEU A 108 14.91 1.38 3.58
C LEU A 108 14.37 0.48 4.69
N THR A 109 13.15 -0.03 4.51
CA THR A 109 12.53 -0.99 5.43
C THR A 109 12.28 -2.32 4.73
N ALA A 110 12.50 -3.44 5.43
CA ALA A 110 11.96 -4.73 5.06
C ALA A 110 10.55 -4.85 5.61
N VAL A 111 9.68 -5.51 4.87
CA VAL A 111 8.31 -5.80 5.31
C VAL A 111 7.95 -7.21 4.91
N GLU A 112 7.58 -8.03 5.89
CA GLU A 112 7.12 -9.40 5.70
C GLU A 112 5.66 -9.50 6.13
N ILE A 113 4.83 -10.21 5.35
CA ILE A 113 3.44 -10.51 5.72
C ILE A 113 3.33 -12.00 5.95
N HIS A 114 2.82 -12.38 7.10
CA HIS A 114 2.61 -13.75 7.53
C HIS A 114 1.13 -14.04 7.71
N ASP A 115 0.68 -15.23 7.33
CA ASP A 115 -0.67 -15.71 7.56
C ASP A 115 -0.72 -16.53 8.85
N GLU A 116 -1.20 -15.92 9.94
CA GLU A 116 -1.31 -16.58 11.25
C GLU A 116 -2.30 -17.75 11.20
N GLY A 117 -3.35 -17.68 10.38
CA GLY A 117 -4.31 -18.77 10.21
C GLY A 117 -3.78 -19.95 9.42
N ALA A 118 -2.72 -19.76 8.62
CA ALA A 118 -2.02 -20.80 7.87
C ALA A 118 -0.70 -21.23 8.54
N GLY A 119 -0.65 -21.23 9.87
CA GLY A 119 0.52 -21.68 10.62
C GLY A 119 1.69 -20.69 10.57
N ASP A 120 1.40 -19.41 10.46
CA ASP A 120 2.37 -18.32 10.40
C ASP A 120 3.25 -18.36 9.13
N ALA A 121 2.69 -18.86 8.04
CA ALA A 121 3.39 -18.93 6.77
C ALA A 121 3.71 -17.55 6.21
N LEU A 122 4.93 -17.37 5.69
CA LEU A 122 5.29 -16.14 4.95
C LEU A 122 4.52 -16.12 3.63
N VAL A 123 3.70 -15.07 3.42
CA VAL A 123 2.87 -14.94 2.22
C VAL A 123 3.31 -13.80 1.31
N VAL A 124 3.95 -12.75 1.86
CA VAL A 124 4.55 -11.67 1.08
C VAL A 124 5.89 -11.27 1.68
N ASP A 125 6.90 -11.14 0.82
CA ASP A 125 8.18 -10.50 1.13
C ASP A 125 8.35 -9.22 0.33
N GLY A 126 8.74 -8.12 1.00
CA GLY A 126 8.88 -6.84 0.34
C GLY A 126 9.83 -5.88 1.01
N VAL A 127 10.17 -4.85 0.25
CA VAL A 127 10.98 -3.74 0.71
C VAL A 127 10.35 -2.42 0.28
N LEU A 128 10.43 -1.43 1.16
CA LEU A 128 9.97 -0.07 0.91
C LEU A 128 11.13 0.91 1.10
N THR A 129 11.41 1.70 0.07
CA THR A 129 12.30 2.85 0.17
C THR A 129 11.47 4.11 0.32
N SER A 130 11.81 4.93 1.30
CA SER A 130 11.15 6.20 1.56
C SER A 130 12.16 7.34 1.55
N ALA A 131 11.79 8.49 0.99
CA ALA A 131 12.56 9.72 1.11
C ALA A 131 12.22 10.43 2.43
N ILE A 132 13.26 10.93 3.11
CA ILE A 132 13.09 11.76 4.30
C ILE A 132 12.87 13.20 3.86
N LEU A 133 11.77 13.79 4.29
CA LEU A 133 11.40 15.18 4.05
C LEU A 133 11.31 15.90 5.39
N VAL A 134 11.61 17.20 5.39
CA VAL A 134 11.39 18.06 6.55
C VAL A 134 10.14 18.90 6.25
N PRO A 135 8.99 18.62 6.89
CA PRO A 135 7.79 19.42 6.70
C PRO A 135 8.00 20.85 7.22
N GLU A 136 7.40 21.85 6.56
CA GLU A 136 7.44 23.25 7.03
C GLU A 136 6.85 23.41 8.45
N SER A 137 5.84 22.59 8.79
CA SER A 137 5.21 22.53 10.12
C SER A 137 6.00 21.70 11.15
N GLY A 138 7.17 21.16 10.77
CA GLY A 138 7.88 20.15 11.54
C GLY A 138 7.32 18.73 11.31
N PRO A 139 8.08 17.69 11.69
CA PRO A 139 7.60 16.32 11.68
C PRO A 139 6.45 16.12 12.68
N PRO A 140 5.60 15.09 12.50
CA PRO A 140 4.53 14.82 13.45
C PRO A 140 5.08 14.41 14.82
N GLU A 141 4.42 14.89 15.88
CA GLU A 141 4.72 14.46 17.24
C GLU A 141 3.89 13.21 17.55
N TRP A 142 4.57 12.15 17.99
CA TRP A 142 3.95 10.89 18.35
C TRP A 142 4.25 10.52 19.80
N ILE A 143 3.25 10.00 20.51
CA ILE A 143 3.46 9.33 21.80
C ILE A 143 4.05 7.95 21.50
N ARG A 144 5.21 7.65 22.06
CA ARG A 144 5.90 6.39 21.86
C ARG A 144 5.92 5.56 23.16
N PRO A 145 5.85 4.21 23.09
CA PRO A 145 5.69 3.43 21.87
C PRO A 145 4.34 3.67 21.19
N LEU A 146 4.35 3.70 19.87
CA LEU A 146 3.15 3.99 19.09
C LEU A 146 2.21 2.78 19.07
N VAL A 147 0.93 3.03 19.34
CA VAL A 147 -0.16 2.06 19.15
C VAL A 147 -1.28 2.76 18.39
N LEU A 148 -1.68 2.19 17.26
CA LEU A 148 -2.79 2.65 16.45
C LEU A 148 -3.77 1.49 16.24
N GLU A 149 -4.97 1.63 16.78
CA GLU A 149 -6.04 0.66 16.60
C GLU A 149 -6.67 0.80 15.20
N ALA A 150 -7.24 -0.27 14.68
CA ALA A 150 -7.94 -0.27 13.39
C ALA A 150 -9.13 0.72 13.37
N GLY A 151 -9.70 1.00 14.53
CA GLY A 151 -10.95 1.72 14.68
C GLY A 151 -12.16 0.83 14.41
N ASP A 152 -13.36 1.43 14.38
CA ASP A 152 -14.57 0.68 14.08
C ASP A 152 -14.51 0.16 12.62
N PRO A 153 -14.96 -1.07 12.37
CA PRO A 153 -15.04 -1.60 11.02
C PRO A 153 -15.96 -0.71 10.15
N PRO A 154 -15.74 -0.70 8.82
CA PRO A 154 -16.64 0.01 7.93
C PRO A 154 -18.08 -0.54 8.04
N PRO A 155 -19.11 0.31 7.85
CA PRO A 155 -20.51 -0.14 7.95
C PRO A 155 -20.83 -1.16 6.85
N GLU A 156 -21.63 -2.16 7.20
CA GLU A 156 -22.10 -3.17 6.25
C GLU A 156 -23.23 -2.64 5.34
N PRO A 157 -23.31 -3.04 4.06
CA PRO A 157 -22.37 -3.91 3.39
C PRO A 157 -21.07 -3.19 3.03
N VAL A 158 -19.92 -3.83 3.29
CA VAL A 158 -18.61 -3.28 2.91
C VAL A 158 -18.36 -3.56 1.43
N PRO A 159 -18.18 -2.53 0.57
CA PRO A 159 -17.84 -2.73 -0.83
C PRO A 159 -16.46 -3.38 -0.97
N ASP A 160 -16.23 -4.10 -2.06
CA ASP A 160 -14.90 -4.63 -2.37
C ASP A 160 -13.86 -3.51 -2.63
N LEU A 161 -12.58 -3.85 -2.67
CA LEU A 161 -11.52 -2.85 -2.79
C LEU A 161 -11.63 -1.98 -4.05
N PRO A 162 -11.87 -2.51 -5.27
CA PRO A 162 -12.10 -1.70 -6.47
C PRO A 162 -13.28 -0.73 -6.34
N GLU A 163 -14.40 -1.19 -5.81
CA GLU A 163 -15.60 -0.38 -5.60
C GLU A 163 -15.35 0.70 -4.53
N TRP A 164 -14.70 0.35 -3.43
CA TRP A 164 -14.38 1.30 -2.36
C TRP A 164 -13.42 2.40 -2.83
N LEU A 165 -12.43 2.06 -3.67
CA LEU A 165 -11.55 3.04 -4.32
C LEU A 165 -12.31 3.93 -5.32
N GLY A 166 -13.50 3.54 -5.76
CA GLY A 166 -14.20 4.16 -6.87
C GLY A 166 -13.48 3.95 -8.20
N ALA A 167 -12.71 2.86 -8.32
CA ALA A 167 -11.97 2.50 -9.52
C ALA A 167 -12.93 2.05 -10.63
N LYS A 168 -12.82 2.66 -11.82
CA LYS A 168 -13.72 2.40 -12.94
C LYS A 168 -12.93 2.25 -14.23
N PRO A 169 -13.27 1.28 -15.10
CA PRO A 169 -12.67 1.19 -16.42
C PRO A 169 -13.05 2.40 -17.27
N VAL A 170 -12.08 2.99 -17.93
CA VAL A 170 -12.24 4.05 -18.94
C VAL A 170 -12.24 3.43 -20.34
N ASP A 171 -11.35 2.47 -20.56
CA ASP A 171 -11.20 1.69 -21.77
C ASP A 171 -10.59 0.30 -21.45
N ALA A 172 -10.17 -0.43 -22.49
CA ALA A 172 -9.63 -1.79 -22.35
C ALA A 172 -8.28 -1.85 -21.60
N SER A 173 -7.60 -0.73 -21.36
CA SER A 173 -6.27 -0.67 -20.76
C SER A 173 -6.19 0.24 -19.52
N THR A 174 -7.23 1.06 -19.29
CA THR A 174 -7.17 2.18 -18.36
C THR A 174 -8.24 2.09 -17.28
N ILE A 175 -7.81 2.18 -16.03
CA ILE A 175 -8.67 2.36 -14.84
C ILE A 175 -8.52 3.78 -14.34
N GLU A 176 -9.63 4.43 -13.99
CA GLU A 176 -9.66 5.76 -13.40
C GLU A 176 -10.24 5.72 -11.98
N MET A 177 -9.70 6.56 -11.12
CA MET A 177 -10.13 6.74 -9.74
C MET A 177 -10.17 8.24 -9.39
N ALA A 178 -11.23 8.69 -8.74
CA ALA A 178 -11.28 10.05 -8.19
C ALA A 178 -10.30 10.18 -7.00
N LEU A 179 -9.72 11.36 -6.84
CA LEU A 179 -8.86 11.67 -5.69
C LEU A 179 -9.71 12.07 -4.47
N ALA A 180 -10.39 11.09 -3.86
CA ALA A 180 -11.21 11.31 -2.67
C ALA A 180 -10.36 11.67 -1.44
N GLU A 181 -10.95 12.40 -0.48
CA GLU A 181 -10.25 12.80 0.76
C GLU A 181 -9.86 11.57 1.61
N SER A 182 -10.70 10.54 1.64
CA SER A 182 -10.42 9.26 2.33
C SER A 182 -9.20 8.51 1.79
N LEU A 183 -8.74 8.82 0.58
CA LEU A 183 -7.58 8.23 -0.05
C LEU A 183 -6.29 9.04 0.15
N ARG A 184 -6.35 10.20 0.80
CA ARG A 184 -5.18 11.05 1.04
C ARG A 184 -4.43 10.60 2.28
N ASN A 185 -3.12 10.73 2.21
CA ASN A 185 -2.22 10.56 3.36
C ASN A 185 -2.12 11.90 4.16
N PRO A 186 -1.41 11.93 5.31
CA PRO A 186 -1.22 13.16 6.08
C PRO A 186 -0.58 14.34 5.34
N TRP A 187 0.07 14.09 4.20
CA TRP A 187 0.64 15.12 3.31
C TRP A 187 -0.39 15.73 2.35
N GLY A 188 -1.66 15.30 2.41
CA GLY A 188 -2.73 15.71 1.50
C GLY A 188 -2.57 15.21 0.06
N ILE A 189 -1.74 14.19 -0.15
CA ILE A 189 -1.55 13.52 -1.44
C ILE A 189 -2.14 12.11 -1.41
N LEU A 190 -2.41 11.52 -2.57
CA LEU A 190 -2.90 10.15 -2.64
C LEU A 190 -1.96 9.21 -1.89
N HIS A 191 -2.51 8.36 -1.02
CA HIS A 191 -1.77 7.37 -0.24
C HIS A 191 -1.05 6.37 -1.16
N GLY A 192 0.21 6.00 -0.84
CA GLY A 192 0.99 5.09 -1.67
C GLY A 192 0.32 3.73 -1.86
N GLY A 193 -0.30 3.19 -0.80
CA GLY A 193 -1.11 1.98 -0.88
C GLY A 193 -2.31 2.10 -1.82
N ALA A 194 -2.98 3.27 -1.90
CA ALA A 194 -4.07 3.48 -2.85
C ALA A 194 -3.56 3.52 -4.31
N VAL A 195 -2.37 4.08 -4.54
CA VAL A 195 -1.69 3.99 -5.85
C VAL A 195 -1.40 2.54 -6.21
N ALA A 196 -0.85 1.76 -5.27
CA ALA A 196 -0.55 0.34 -5.48
C ALA A 196 -1.82 -0.48 -5.72
N SER A 197 -2.91 -0.19 -5.01
CA SER A 197 -4.22 -0.81 -5.23
C SER A 197 -4.79 -0.49 -6.61
N LEU A 198 -4.66 0.74 -7.09
CA LEU A 198 -5.10 1.12 -8.45
C LEU A 198 -4.28 0.41 -9.53
N ILE A 199 -2.98 0.20 -9.30
CA ILE A 199 -2.09 -0.57 -10.18
C ILE A 199 -2.52 -2.04 -10.24
N ASP A 200 -2.87 -2.65 -9.11
CA ASP A 200 -3.39 -4.01 -9.01
C ASP A 200 -4.67 -4.18 -9.85
N VAL A 201 -5.65 -3.28 -9.64
CA VAL A 201 -6.91 -3.30 -10.40
C VAL A 201 -6.68 -3.13 -11.92
N ALA A 202 -5.75 -2.25 -12.32
CA ALA A 202 -5.44 -2.04 -13.73
C ALA A 202 -4.71 -3.26 -14.35
N ALA A 203 -3.82 -3.90 -13.59
CA ALA A 203 -3.13 -5.11 -14.03
C ALA A 203 -4.09 -6.28 -14.21
N GLU A 204 -5.01 -6.49 -13.25
CA GLU A 204 -6.08 -7.49 -13.34
C GLU A 204 -6.99 -7.22 -14.54
N HIS A 205 -7.42 -5.96 -14.73
CA HIS A 205 -8.30 -5.55 -15.84
C HIS A 205 -7.74 -5.95 -17.23
N VAL A 206 -6.43 -5.82 -17.41
CA VAL A 206 -5.78 -6.11 -18.71
C VAL A 206 -5.39 -7.59 -18.84
N SER A 207 -4.94 -8.21 -17.75
CA SER A 207 -4.43 -9.59 -17.82
C SER A 207 -5.48 -10.66 -17.55
N GLY A 208 -6.53 -10.32 -16.80
CA GLY A 208 -7.45 -11.30 -16.22
C GLY A 208 -6.79 -12.19 -15.15
N GLY A 209 -5.56 -11.90 -14.77
CA GLY A 209 -4.76 -12.67 -13.82
C GLY A 209 -4.65 -11.99 -12.46
N ILE A 210 -3.97 -12.68 -11.53
CA ILE A 210 -3.78 -12.25 -10.14
C ILE A 210 -2.39 -11.64 -10.01
N THR A 211 -2.30 -10.41 -9.50
CA THR A 211 -1.02 -9.75 -9.24
C THR A 211 -0.20 -10.54 -8.20
N ALA A 212 1.01 -10.95 -8.58
CA ALA A 212 1.93 -11.70 -7.73
C ALA A 212 3.17 -10.90 -7.35
N ASP A 213 3.83 -10.27 -8.32
CA ASP A 213 5.03 -9.47 -8.08
C ASP A 213 4.83 -8.04 -8.56
N VAL A 214 5.33 -7.07 -7.79
CA VAL A 214 5.27 -5.66 -8.13
C VAL A 214 6.60 -5.00 -7.84
N VAL A 215 7.10 -4.22 -8.80
CA VAL A 215 8.13 -3.21 -8.59
C VAL A 215 7.52 -1.86 -8.96
N LEU A 216 7.32 -1.00 -7.98
CA LEU A 216 6.63 0.29 -8.10
C LEU A 216 7.57 1.43 -7.75
N HIS A 217 7.65 2.42 -8.64
CA HIS A 217 8.38 3.68 -8.46
C HIS A 217 7.38 4.83 -8.36
N PHE A 218 7.39 5.53 -7.24
CA PHE A 218 6.64 6.77 -7.05
C PHE A 218 7.50 7.93 -7.56
N LEU A 219 7.05 8.62 -8.61
CA LEU A 219 7.81 9.66 -9.31
C LEU A 219 7.39 11.07 -8.87
N ALA A 220 6.11 11.23 -8.54
CA ALA A 220 5.53 12.49 -8.13
C ALA A 220 4.25 12.26 -7.32
N PRO A 221 3.85 13.24 -6.48
CA PRO A 221 2.59 13.15 -5.75
C PRO A 221 1.38 13.34 -6.66
N ASN A 222 0.31 12.56 -6.44
CA ASN A 222 -1.02 12.82 -6.99
C ASN A 222 -1.74 13.83 -6.08
N ARG A 223 -2.17 14.96 -6.63
CA ARG A 223 -2.76 16.08 -5.86
C ARG A 223 -4.10 16.59 -6.40
N VAL A 224 -4.35 16.46 -7.70
CA VAL A 224 -5.49 17.07 -8.40
C VAL A 224 -6.54 16.02 -8.76
N GLY A 225 -6.15 14.94 -9.44
CA GLY A 225 -7.05 13.91 -9.94
C GLY A 225 -7.89 14.33 -11.15
N PRO A 226 -8.70 13.45 -11.75
CA PRO A 226 -8.71 12.03 -11.44
C PRO A 226 -7.36 11.36 -11.71
N VAL A 227 -7.11 10.22 -11.04
CA VAL A 227 -5.89 9.45 -11.22
C VAL A 227 -6.20 8.27 -12.14
N ARG A 228 -5.38 8.07 -13.17
CA ARG A 228 -5.51 6.99 -14.14
C ARG A 228 -4.32 6.05 -14.05
N ALA A 229 -4.59 4.75 -14.09
CA ALA A 229 -3.59 3.72 -14.28
C ALA A 229 -3.81 3.06 -15.64
N GLU A 230 -2.86 3.18 -16.54
CA GLU A 230 -2.83 2.53 -17.84
C GLU A 230 -1.89 1.33 -17.78
N ALA A 231 -2.43 0.13 -17.97
CA ALA A 231 -1.69 -1.11 -17.98
C ALA A 231 -1.54 -1.63 -19.41
N ARG A 232 -0.35 -2.17 -19.74
CA ARG A 232 -0.11 -2.86 -20.99
C ARG A 232 0.76 -4.09 -20.79
N ALA A 233 0.40 -5.20 -21.40
CA ALA A 233 1.24 -6.38 -21.45
C ALA A 233 2.55 -6.06 -22.23
N ILE A 234 3.69 -6.41 -21.62
CA ILE A 234 5.02 -6.27 -22.24
C ILE A 234 5.68 -7.63 -22.51
N GLY A 235 5.10 -8.71 -22.00
CA GLY A 235 5.56 -10.07 -22.23
C GLY A 235 4.63 -11.08 -21.58
N THR A 236 4.69 -12.31 -22.08
CA THR A 236 3.96 -13.45 -21.53
C THR A 236 4.98 -14.51 -21.10
N ARG A 237 4.72 -15.14 -19.96
CA ARG A 237 5.46 -16.24 -19.38
C ARG A 237 4.54 -17.45 -19.27
N ALA A 238 5.10 -18.63 -19.00
CA ALA A 238 4.31 -19.83 -18.81
C ALA A 238 3.34 -19.74 -17.62
N ASP A 239 3.73 -18.97 -16.61
CA ASP A 239 3.00 -18.76 -15.35
C ASP A 239 2.16 -17.48 -15.30
N GLY A 240 2.17 -16.64 -16.36
CA GLY A 240 1.40 -15.42 -16.36
C GLY A 240 1.87 -14.34 -17.35
N THR A 241 1.39 -13.14 -17.13
CA THR A 241 1.66 -11.96 -17.96
C THR A 241 2.48 -10.94 -17.20
N VAL A 242 3.49 -10.37 -17.86
CA VAL A 242 4.24 -9.23 -17.34
C VAL A 242 3.66 -7.95 -17.93
N LEU A 243 3.29 -7.03 -17.05
CA LEU A 243 2.68 -5.75 -17.45
C LEU A 243 3.56 -4.58 -17.02
N ARG A 244 3.50 -3.50 -17.79
CA ARG A 244 3.91 -2.18 -17.35
C ARG A 244 2.65 -1.36 -17.07
N VAL A 245 2.63 -0.69 -15.91
CA VAL A 245 1.53 0.19 -15.52
C VAL A 245 2.10 1.59 -15.32
N GLU A 246 1.53 2.58 -16.02
CA GLU A 246 1.80 3.99 -15.80
C GLU A 246 0.64 4.60 -15.04
N VAL A 247 0.94 5.34 -13.97
CA VAL A 247 -0.07 6.10 -13.21
C VAL A 247 0.11 7.58 -13.49
N ARG A 248 -0.98 8.26 -13.81
CA ARG A 248 -1.01 9.68 -14.14
C ARG A 248 -2.05 10.42 -13.31
N ASP A 249 -1.66 11.53 -12.69
CA ASP A 249 -2.59 12.55 -12.22
C ASP A 249 -3.08 13.33 -13.45
N HIS A 250 -4.28 12.98 -13.91
CA HIS A 250 -4.81 13.51 -15.18
C HIS A 250 -5.10 15.01 -15.10
N GLY A 251 -5.60 15.51 -13.98
CA GLY A 251 -5.84 16.94 -13.80
C GLY A 251 -4.57 17.77 -13.70
N ALA A 252 -3.45 17.18 -13.27
CA ALA A 252 -2.14 17.81 -13.25
C ALA A 252 -1.31 17.54 -14.52
N ASP A 253 -1.82 16.73 -15.45
CA ASP A 253 -1.14 16.23 -16.65
C ASP A 253 0.29 15.70 -16.35
N ARG A 254 0.41 14.86 -15.33
CA ARG A 254 1.70 14.40 -14.85
C ARG A 254 1.74 12.90 -14.58
N VAL A 255 2.77 12.20 -15.07
CA VAL A 255 3.06 10.82 -14.64
C VAL A 255 3.54 10.84 -13.19
N THR A 256 2.91 10.04 -12.36
CA THR A 256 3.11 10.05 -10.90
C THR A 256 3.68 8.74 -10.37
N ALA A 257 3.49 7.64 -11.11
CA ALA A 257 4.12 6.37 -10.79
C ALA A 257 4.32 5.50 -12.04
N LEU A 258 5.28 4.58 -11.93
CA LEU A 258 5.52 3.50 -12.90
C LEU A 258 5.67 2.19 -12.16
N ALA A 259 5.02 1.14 -12.66
CA ALA A 259 5.19 -0.20 -12.12
C ALA A 259 5.48 -1.24 -13.21
N VAL A 260 6.21 -2.28 -12.80
CA VAL A 260 6.26 -3.56 -13.50
C VAL A 260 5.56 -4.58 -12.61
N VAL A 261 4.57 -5.25 -13.16
CA VAL A 261 3.71 -6.21 -12.47
C VAL A 261 3.82 -7.56 -13.16
N THR A 262 3.97 -8.62 -12.38
CA THR A 262 3.72 -9.98 -12.84
C THR A 262 2.34 -10.40 -12.35
N ALA A 263 1.43 -10.67 -13.28
CA ALA A 263 0.12 -11.23 -13.01
C ALA A 263 0.12 -12.71 -13.38
N ARG A 264 -0.15 -13.59 -12.42
CA ARG A 264 -0.29 -15.04 -12.66
C ARG A 264 -1.65 -15.36 -13.24
N ASN A 265 -1.72 -16.41 -14.06
CA ASN A 265 -2.98 -16.90 -14.56
C ASN A 265 -3.86 -17.32 -13.37
N ALA A 266 -5.14 -16.97 -13.40
CA ALA A 266 -6.12 -17.57 -12.50
C ALA A 266 -6.28 -19.05 -12.87
N GLU A 267 -6.14 -19.95 -11.91
CA GLU A 267 -6.38 -21.39 -12.11
C GLU A 267 -7.86 -21.71 -12.27
#